data_b81ad6fb5146f6919254e978ca946c16
#
_entry.id   b81ad6fb5146f6919254e978ca946c16
#
_cell.length_a   1.000
_cell.length_b   1.000
_cell.length_c   1.000
_cell.angle_alpha   90.00
_cell.angle_beta   90.00
_cell.angle_gamma   90.00
#
_symmetry.space_group_name_H-M   'P 1'
#
loop_
_entity.id
_entity.type
_entity.pdbx_description
1 polymer ?
#
loop_
_entity_poly.entity_id
_entity_poly.type
_entity_poly.pdbx_seq_one_letter_code
_entity_poly.pdbx_strand_id
1 'polypeptide(L)'
;MSPTPTSHLSRRQCCARLLTLFGGLAAVGCATVSPQRERELGQKEAQEVERTVGLVRERRLVEYIEAIGRQLAQATGRTDIAWQWSVADESDLNAFALPGGWVYVTRGLLTLCNREDELAGVVAHEMAHVLERHAVSRVAAATPLAVLFGLPGAILGMVSPGLGGIVGGAGRVVSGLTLAPYSREQEREADRIGITLAAQAGWDPRALAEFLGTLERAETVAGHASRGSSFFATHPSTPDRVAKIEGMAGSLSRAPVAPITSGRAALLGRLEGLVIGNNAANGVFAGQLFLHADFDLALEMPARWQTANTPKAAGAVAPDEAAAVLLQLVGTGDDPVAGARAEGLSDAQMKGIR
;
A
#
# COMPACT_ATOMS: atom_id res chain seq x y z
N MET A 1 -46.22 -40.29 -50.14
CA MET A 1 -45.23 -39.98 -49.08
C MET A 1 -44.44 -38.78 -49.54
N SER A 2 -44.75 -37.61 -49.01
CA SER A 2 -44.15 -36.33 -49.36
C SER A 2 -43.03 -36.03 -48.37
N PRO A 3 -41.91 -35.49 -48.77
CA PRO A 3 -40.80 -35.16 -47.87
C PRO A 3 -41.03 -33.78 -47.17
N THR A 4 -40.78 -33.73 -45.89
CA THR A 4 -40.80 -32.54 -45.05
C THR A 4 -39.65 -31.55 -45.41
N PRO A 5 -39.89 -30.24 -45.45
CA PRO A 5 -38.83 -29.26 -45.74
C PRO A 5 -38.00 -28.97 -44.49
N THR A 6 -36.70 -29.15 -44.60
CA THR A 6 -35.71 -28.67 -43.64
C THR A 6 -35.50 -27.15 -43.79
N SER A 7 -35.90 -26.38 -42.78
CA SER A 7 -35.70 -24.95 -42.76
C SER A 7 -34.23 -24.61 -42.47
N HIS A 8 -33.50 -24.18 -43.47
CA HIS A 8 -32.19 -23.56 -43.31
C HIS A 8 -32.32 -22.12 -42.80
N LEU A 9 -31.91 -21.88 -41.56
CA LEU A 9 -31.78 -20.55 -41.02
C LEU A 9 -30.68 -19.77 -41.78
N SER A 10 -31.02 -18.59 -42.32
CA SER A 10 -30.07 -17.76 -43.08
C SER A 10 -28.98 -17.21 -42.16
N ARG A 11 -27.78 -16.98 -42.72
CA ARG A 11 -26.62 -16.40 -42.01
C ARG A 11 -26.93 -15.08 -41.28
N ARG A 12 -27.92 -14.31 -41.75
CA ARG A 12 -28.39 -13.07 -41.11
C ARG A 12 -29.15 -13.31 -39.80
N GLN A 13 -29.83 -14.43 -39.65
CA GLN A 13 -30.57 -14.78 -38.42
C GLN A 13 -29.65 -15.35 -37.33
N CYS A 14 -28.58 -16.01 -37.70
CA CYS A 14 -27.52 -16.40 -36.73
C CYS A 14 -26.74 -15.19 -36.15
N CYS A 15 -26.44 -14.21 -36.99
CA CYS A 15 -25.78 -12.99 -36.49
C CYS A 15 -26.66 -12.14 -35.57
N ALA A 16 -27.97 -12.07 -35.84
CA ALA A 16 -28.92 -11.34 -34.99
C ALA A 16 -29.10 -11.98 -33.59
N ARG A 17 -29.04 -13.31 -33.50
CA ARG A 17 -29.13 -14.03 -32.21
C ARG A 17 -27.84 -14.03 -31.42
N LEU A 18 -26.68 -13.92 -32.06
CA LEU A 18 -25.38 -13.72 -31.38
C LEU A 18 -25.26 -12.29 -30.82
N LEU A 19 -25.78 -11.27 -31.50
CA LEU A 19 -25.78 -9.89 -31.02
C LEU A 19 -26.68 -9.65 -29.81
N THR A 20 -27.81 -10.41 -29.67
CA THR A 20 -28.68 -10.34 -28.50
C THR A 20 -28.11 -11.07 -27.28
N LEU A 21 -27.24 -12.05 -27.45
CA LEU A 21 -26.51 -12.68 -26.33
C LEU A 21 -25.33 -11.83 -25.81
N PHE A 22 -24.68 -11.05 -26.69
CA PHE A 22 -23.63 -10.12 -26.28
C PHE A 22 -24.17 -8.79 -25.74
N GLY A 23 -25.37 -8.37 -26.14
CA GLY A 23 -26.03 -7.16 -25.63
C GLY A 23 -26.47 -7.27 -24.16
N GLY A 24 -26.63 -8.48 -23.63
CA GLY A 24 -26.98 -8.71 -22.23
C GLY A 24 -25.79 -8.71 -21.27
N LEU A 25 -24.55 -8.88 -21.76
CA LEU A 25 -23.35 -8.82 -20.91
C LEU A 25 -22.74 -7.41 -20.79
N ALA A 26 -23.11 -6.49 -21.68
CA ALA A 26 -22.66 -5.10 -21.61
C ALA A 26 -23.40 -4.25 -20.55
N ALA A 27 -24.41 -4.83 -19.89
CA ALA A 27 -25.15 -4.20 -18.79
C ALA A 27 -24.78 -4.78 -17.41
N VAL A 28 -23.68 -5.54 -17.28
CA VAL A 28 -22.96 -5.67 -16.00
C VAL A 28 -22.23 -4.35 -15.82
N GLY A 29 -23.06 -3.34 -15.59
CA GLY A 29 -22.70 -1.96 -15.43
C GLY A 29 -21.67 -1.83 -14.34
N CYS A 30 -20.91 -0.81 -14.43
CA CYS A 30 -20.10 -0.24 -13.36
C CYS A 30 -20.87 -0.30 -12.05
N ALA A 31 -20.77 -1.42 -11.33
CA ALA A 31 -21.22 -1.51 -9.95
C ALA A 31 -20.29 -0.57 -9.18
N THR A 32 -20.70 0.70 -9.10
CA THR A 32 -19.97 1.70 -8.33
C THR A 32 -19.98 1.22 -6.88
N VAL A 33 -18.82 0.92 -6.35
CA VAL A 33 -18.68 0.57 -4.94
C VAL A 33 -19.26 1.72 -4.11
N SER A 34 -20.24 1.42 -3.23
CA SER A 34 -20.84 2.46 -2.40
C SER A 34 -19.80 3.06 -1.43
N PRO A 35 -19.98 4.31 -1.00
CA PRO A 35 -19.08 4.92 0.00
C PRO A 35 -18.96 4.11 1.29
N GLN A 36 -20.07 3.49 1.72
CA GLN A 36 -20.05 2.60 2.89
C GLN A 36 -19.16 1.36 2.64
N ARG A 37 -19.34 0.70 1.51
CA ARG A 37 -18.56 -0.48 1.16
C ARG A 37 -17.07 -0.15 0.98
N GLU A 38 -16.78 1.02 0.43
CA GLU A 38 -15.43 1.55 0.32
C GLU A 38 -14.77 1.72 1.70
N ARG A 39 -15.50 2.29 2.65
CA ARG A 39 -15.05 2.45 4.03
C ARG A 39 -14.81 1.10 4.72
N GLU A 40 -15.71 0.13 4.55
CA GLU A 40 -15.55 -1.22 5.11
C GLU A 40 -14.30 -1.90 4.56
N LEU A 41 -14.04 -1.77 3.26
CA LEU A 41 -12.82 -2.28 2.63
C LEU A 41 -11.58 -1.61 3.24
N GLY A 42 -11.54 -0.29 3.29
CA GLY A 42 -10.41 0.44 3.86
C GLY A 42 -10.16 0.12 5.33
N GLN A 43 -11.21 -0.02 6.14
CA GLN A 43 -11.09 -0.41 7.53
C GLN A 43 -10.45 -1.80 7.69
N LYS A 44 -10.87 -2.76 6.89
CA LYS A 44 -10.29 -4.11 6.90
C LYS A 44 -8.82 -4.08 6.53
N GLU A 45 -8.47 -3.32 5.50
CA GLU A 45 -7.08 -3.16 5.07
C GLU A 45 -6.24 -2.42 6.13
N ALA A 46 -6.79 -1.40 6.77
CA ALA A 46 -6.12 -0.68 7.85
C ALA A 46 -5.79 -1.61 9.04
N GLN A 47 -6.72 -2.49 9.42
CA GLN A 47 -6.47 -3.50 10.45
C GLN A 47 -5.35 -4.48 10.04
N GLU A 48 -5.30 -4.83 8.76
CA GLU A 48 -4.23 -5.69 8.24
C GLU A 48 -2.87 -4.98 8.25
N VAL A 49 -2.80 -3.69 7.89
CA VAL A 49 -1.58 -2.87 8.03
C VAL A 49 -1.12 -2.85 9.49
N GLU A 50 -2.02 -2.57 10.43
CA GLU A 50 -1.67 -2.56 11.86
C GLU A 50 -1.15 -3.93 12.34
N ARG A 51 -1.73 -5.00 11.84
CA ARG A 51 -1.38 -6.37 12.24
C ARG A 51 -0.03 -6.82 11.68
N THR A 52 0.29 -6.45 10.43
CA THR A 52 1.44 -6.98 9.68
C THR A 52 2.63 -6.05 9.64
N VAL A 53 2.40 -4.77 9.46
CA VAL A 53 3.44 -3.73 9.37
C VAL A 53 3.69 -3.10 10.73
N GLY A 54 2.62 -2.89 11.50
CA GLY A 54 2.68 -2.13 12.76
C GLY A 54 2.65 -0.61 12.53
N LEU A 55 2.42 0.13 13.60
CA LEU A 55 2.39 1.59 13.58
C LEU A 55 3.40 2.17 14.56
N VAL A 56 4.05 3.25 14.17
CA VAL A 56 4.80 4.09 15.09
C VAL A 56 3.84 4.75 16.05
N ARG A 57 4.09 4.61 17.36
CA ARG A 57 3.20 5.09 18.42
C ARG A 57 3.75 6.30 19.19
N GLU A 58 4.88 6.86 18.69
CA GLU A 58 5.43 8.09 19.28
C GLU A 58 4.40 9.23 19.12
N ARG A 59 3.81 9.64 20.24
CA ARG A 59 2.66 10.55 20.24
C ARG A 59 2.96 11.87 19.53
N ARG A 60 4.14 12.46 19.75
CA ARG A 60 4.51 13.74 19.13
C ARG A 60 4.57 13.66 17.60
N LEU A 61 5.07 12.54 17.09
CA LEU A 61 5.15 12.30 15.65
C LEU A 61 3.76 12.04 15.07
N VAL A 62 2.95 11.21 15.72
CA VAL A 62 1.59 10.92 15.26
C VAL A 62 0.75 12.20 15.23
N GLU A 63 0.74 12.97 16.32
CA GLU A 63 0.03 14.27 16.41
C GLU A 63 0.50 15.25 15.31
N TYR A 64 1.78 15.24 14.98
CA TYR A 64 2.35 16.07 13.92
C TYR A 64 1.84 15.68 12.52
N ILE A 65 1.87 14.39 12.17
CA ILE A 65 1.34 13.90 10.89
C ILE A 65 -0.16 14.15 10.79
N GLU A 66 -0.91 13.90 11.87
CA GLU A 66 -2.33 14.22 11.92
C GLU A 66 -2.63 15.72 11.77
N ALA A 67 -1.77 16.60 12.31
CA ALA A 67 -1.95 18.03 12.15
C ALA A 67 -1.79 18.48 10.69
N ILE A 68 -0.79 17.94 9.96
CA ILE A 68 -0.62 18.15 8.52
C ILE A 68 -1.86 17.65 7.79
N GLY A 69 -2.27 16.42 8.06
CA GLY A 69 -3.43 15.82 7.42
C GLY A 69 -4.73 16.60 7.66
N ARG A 70 -4.99 17.05 8.88
CA ARG A 70 -6.17 17.89 9.21
C ARG A 70 -6.16 19.21 8.46
N GLN A 71 -5.01 19.87 8.34
CA GLN A 71 -4.88 21.12 7.59
C GLN A 71 -5.16 20.91 6.10
N LEU A 72 -4.66 19.81 5.51
CA LEU A 72 -4.98 19.40 4.14
C LEU A 72 -6.46 19.05 3.99
N ALA A 73 -7.04 18.29 4.92
CA ALA A 73 -8.45 17.89 4.88
C ALA A 73 -9.40 19.09 4.87
N GLN A 74 -9.07 20.15 5.62
CA GLN A 74 -9.84 21.39 5.57
C GLN A 74 -9.83 22.01 4.18
N ALA A 75 -8.70 21.97 3.47
CA ALA A 75 -8.59 22.48 2.09
C ALA A 75 -9.40 21.65 1.08
N THR A 76 -9.70 20.37 1.36
CA THR A 76 -10.53 19.55 0.45
C THR A 76 -12.00 19.95 0.43
N GLY A 77 -12.50 20.60 1.47
CA GLY A 77 -13.92 20.83 1.68
C GLY A 77 -14.78 19.58 1.87
N ARG A 78 -14.18 18.38 1.92
CA ARG A 78 -14.86 17.08 2.05
C ARG A 78 -15.04 16.70 3.53
N THR A 79 -16.24 16.86 4.02
CA THR A 79 -16.61 16.51 5.41
C THR A 79 -17.18 15.10 5.55
N ASP A 80 -17.46 14.45 4.44
CA ASP A 80 -18.01 13.10 4.36
C ASP A 80 -16.93 11.99 4.46
N ILE A 81 -15.65 12.34 4.31
CA ILE A 81 -14.53 11.42 4.46
C ILE A 81 -14.00 11.48 5.89
N ALA A 82 -14.03 10.34 6.58
CA ALA A 82 -13.45 10.21 7.91
C ALA A 82 -11.93 9.94 7.79
N TRP A 83 -11.18 11.00 7.55
CA TRP A 83 -9.74 10.94 7.38
C TRP A 83 -9.01 10.41 8.61
N GLN A 84 -8.02 9.57 8.39
CA GLN A 84 -7.10 9.03 9.40
C GLN A 84 -5.68 9.01 8.84
N TRP A 85 -4.73 9.49 9.63
CA TRP A 85 -3.32 9.53 9.23
C TRP A 85 -2.49 8.77 10.25
N SER A 86 -1.57 7.95 9.77
CA SER A 86 -0.71 7.12 10.61
C SER A 86 0.69 7.02 10.04
N VAL A 87 1.64 6.70 10.91
CA VAL A 87 3.01 6.37 10.50
C VAL A 87 3.17 4.86 10.56
N ALA A 88 3.40 4.24 9.42
CA ALA A 88 3.71 2.81 9.33
C ALA A 88 5.14 2.54 9.81
N ASP A 89 5.32 1.52 10.67
CA ASP A 89 6.62 1.13 11.22
C ASP A 89 7.44 0.33 10.19
N GLU A 90 7.73 0.95 9.07
CA GLU A 90 8.44 0.36 7.95
C GLU A 90 9.60 1.24 7.51
N SER A 91 10.74 0.60 7.19
CA SER A 91 11.95 1.29 6.74
C SER A 91 11.92 1.68 5.26
N ASP A 92 11.01 1.12 4.49
CA ASP A 92 10.87 1.41 3.08
C ASP A 92 10.43 2.86 2.84
N LEU A 93 10.86 3.43 1.72
CA LEU A 93 10.58 4.82 1.35
C LEU A 93 9.21 4.91 0.68
N ASN A 94 8.13 4.87 1.45
CA ASN A 94 6.79 4.77 0.90
C ASN A 94 5.74 5.63 1.63
N ALA A 95 4.68 5.95 0.93
CA ALA A 95 3.41 6.43 1.45
C ALA A 95 2.29 5.76 0.66
N PHE A 96 1.12 5.60 1.25
CA PHE A 96 -0.02 5.00 0.57
C PHE A 96 -1.33 5.39 1.23
N ALA A 97 -2.40 5.35 0.44
CA ALA A 97 -3.74 5.56 0.95
C ALA A 97 -4.63 4.34 0.70
N LEU A 98 -5.53 4.08 1.66
CA LEU A 98 -6.56 3.06 1.54
C LEU A 98 -7.93 3.70 1.27
N PRO A 99 -8.86 2.96 0.67
CA PRO A 99 -10.21 3.44 0.43
C PRO A 99 -10.87 3.98 1.69
N GLY A 100 -11.64 5.07 1.57
CA GLY A 100 -12.41 5.62 2.68
C GLY A 100 -11.67 6.55 3.64
N GLY A 101 -10.37 6.89 3.38
CA GLY A 101 -9.70 7.99 4.03
C GLY A 101 -8.53 7.65 4.96
N TRP A 102 -7.99 6.44 4.94
CA TRP A 102 -6.76 6.10 5.66
C TRP A 102 -5.54 6.46 4.83
N VAL A 103 -4.62 7.24 5.40
CA VAL A 103 -3.38 7.67 4.76
C VAL A 103 -2.20 7.29 5.66
N TYR A 104 -1.23 6.64 5.08
CA TYR A 104 -0.03 6.16 5.75
C TYR A 104 1.22 6.77 5.15
N VAL A 105 2.14 7.16 6.01
CA VAL A 105 3.51 7.53 5.65
C VAL A 105 4.42 6.57 6.39
N THR A 106 5.36 5.94 5.71
CA THR A 106 6.34 5.08 6.38
C THR A 106 7.38 5.91 7.12
N ARG A 107 7.91 5.38 8.21
CA ARG A 107 9.03 6.06 8.90
C ARG A 107 10.27 6.20 8.01
N GLY A 108 10.46 5.27 7.06
CA GLY A 108 11.53 5.39 6.06
C GLY A 108 11.37 6.63 5.21
N LEU A 109 10.18 6.90 4.66
CA LEU A 109 9.93 8.10 3.85
C LEU A 109 10.18 9.38 4.64
N LEU A 110 9.78 9.43 5.92
CA LEU A 110 9.99 10.59 6.77
C LEU A 110 11.47 11.00 6.87
N THR A 111 12.38 10.03 6.81
CA THR A 111 13.83 10.31 6.88
C THR A 111 14.37 11.06 5.67
N LEU A 112 13.67 11.04 4.54
CA LEU A 112 14.05 11.74 3.31
C LEU A 112 13.53 13.18 3.25
N CYS A 113 12.50 13.50 4.02
CA CYS A 113 11.91 14.84 3.98
C CYS A 113 12.89 15.87 4.54
N ASN A 114 13.14 16.92 3.77
CA ASN A 114 13.99 18.05 4.16
C ASN A 114 13.17 19.22 4.70
N ARG A 115 11.89 19.31 4.31
CA ARG A 115 10.95 20.37 4.69
C ARG A 115 9.57 19.77 4.94
N GLU A 116 8.79 20.42 5.81
CA GLU A 116 7.39 20.06 6.03
C GLU A 116 6.56 20.12 4.73
N ASP A 117 6.87 21.07 3.86
CA ASP A 117 6.19 21.21 2.58
C ASP A 117 6.29 19.94 1.70
N GLU A 118 7.45 19.24 1.74
CA GLU A 118 7.65 17.98 1.03
C GLU A 118 6.73 16.88 1.57
N LEU A 119 6.69 16.75 2.89
CA LEU A 119 5.82 15.80 3.56
C LEU A 119 4.34 16.11 3.30
N ALA A 120 3.95 17.37 3.40
CA ALA A 120 2.59 17.82 3.10
C ALA A 120 2.22 17.54 1.63
N GLY A 121 3.16 17.74 0.71
CA GLY A 121 2.98 17.41 -0.71
C GLY A 121 2.70 15.92 -0.94
N VAL A 122 3.46 15.03 -0.28
CA VAL A 122 3.23 13.57 -0.36
C VAL A 122 1.89 13.20 0.26
N VAL A 123 1.57 13.68 1.46
CA VAL A 123 0.28 13.40 2.11
C VAL A 123 -0.88 13.89 1.26
N ALA A 124 -0.76 15.08 0.65
CA ALA A 124 -1.77 15.63 -0.24
C ALA A 124 -1.94 14.79 -1.52
N HIS A 125 -0.86 14.23 -2.07
CA HIS A 125 -0.90 13.31 -3.20
C HIS A 125 -1.67 12.03 -2.84
N GLU A 126 -1.40 11.44 -1.68
CA GLU A 126 -2.13 10.27 -1.19
C GLU A 126 -3.62 10.58 -0.94
N MET A 127 -3.91 11.75 -0.36
CA MET A 127 -5.29 12.19 -0.18
C MET A 127 -6.01 12.38 -1.52
N ALA A 128 -5.32 12.82 -2.57
CA ALA A 128 -5.88 12.94 -3.92
C ALA A 128 -6.30 11.57 -4.48
N HIS A 129 -5.53 10.51 -4.25
CA HIS A 129 -5.94 9.15 -4.62
C HIS A 129 -7.23 8.70 -3.95
N VAL A 130 -7.47 9.12 -2.71
CA VAL A 130 -8.75 8.86 -2.00
C VAL A 130 -9.88 9.68 -2.59
N LEU A 131 -9.65 10.98 -2.83
CA LEU A 131 -10.66 11.89 -3.38
C LEU A 131 -11.19 11.42 -4.74
N GLU A 132 -10.29 10.95 -5.60
CA GLU A 132 -10.61 10.44 -6.95
C GLU A 132 -10.94 8.93 -6.94
N ARG A 133 -10.94 8.30 -5.78
CA ARG A 133 -11.31 6.89 -5.60
C ARG A 133 -10.46 5.94 -6.46
N HIS A 134 -9.19 6.25 -6.67
CA HIS A 134 -8.30 5.51 -7.57
C HIS A 134 -8.14 4.04 -7.15
N ALA A 135 -8.04 3.75 -5.86
CA ALA A 135 -7.97 2.38 -5.35
C ALA A 135 -9.25 1.59 -5.68
N VAL A 136 -10.43 2.21 -5.56
CA VAL A 136 -11.72 1.58 -5.88
C VAL A 136 -11.85 1.26 -7.37
N SER A 137 -11.42 2.18 -8.23
CA SER A 137 -11.46 1.97 -9.68
C SER A 137 -10.57 0.80 -10.13
N ARG A 138 -9.43 0.57 -9.45
CA ARG A 138 -8.56 -0.61 -9.69
C ARG A 138 -9.27 -1.92 -9.33
N VAL A 139 -9.95 -1.97 -8.18
CA VAL A 139 -10.74 -3.14 -7.78
C VAL A 139 -11.83 -3.44 -8.79
N ALA A 140 -12.56 -2.41 -9.20
CA ALA A 140 -13.63 -2.57 -10.19
C ALA A 140 -13.09 -3.06 -11.54
N ALA A 141 -11.91 -2.61 -11.97
CA ALA A 141 -11.26 -3.06 -13.20
C ALA A 141 -10.76 -4.51 -13.12
N ALA A 142 -10.30 -4.96 -11.95
CA ALA A 142 -9.81 -6.32 -11.74
C ALA A 142 -10.93 -7.36 -11.60
N THR A 143 -12.10 -6.97 -11.12
CA THR A 143 -13.25 -7.86 -10.85
C THR A 143 -13.74 -8.65 -12.07
N PRO A 144 -13.89 -8.07 -13.29
CA PRO A 144 -14.33 -8.81 -14.47
C PRO A 144 -13.35 -9.94 -14.84
N LEU A 145 -12.05 -9.71 -14.70
CA LEU A 145 -11.02 -10.71 -14.99
C LEU A 145 -11.06 -11.86 -13.98
N ALA A 146 -11.21 -11.56 -12.69
CA ALA A 146 -11.33 -12.56 -11.63
C ALA A 146 -12.57 -13.44 -11.78
N VAL A 147 -13.69 -12.85 -12.21
CA VAL A 147 -14.93 -13.58 -12.51
C VAL A 147 -14.76 -14.46 -13.75
N LEU A 148 -14.11 -13.95 -14.80
CA LEU A 148 -13.87 -14.68 -16.05
C LEU A 148 -13.01 -15.93 -15.84
N PHE A 149 -12.03 -15.87 -14.93
CA PHE A 149 -11.13 -16.99 -14.63
C PHE A 149 -11.68 -17.91 -13.53
N GLY A 150 -12.91 -17.71 -13.07
CA GLY A 150 -13.54 -18.58 -12.07
C GLY A 150 -12.85 -18.59 -10.72
N LEU A 151 -12.19 -17.48 -10.35
CA LEU A 151 -11.45 -17.32 -9.10
C LEU A 151 -12.31 -16.54 -8.07
N PRO A 152 -13.33 -17.18 -7.43
CA PRO A 152 -14.03 -16.55 -6.33
C PRO A 152 -13.04 -16.39 -5.17
N GLY A 153 -12.72 -15.15 -4.84
CA GLY A 153 -11.75 -14.82 -3.80
C GLY A 153 -10.36 -14.44 -4.29
N ALA A 154 -10.09 -14.40 -5.61
CA ALA A 154 -8.77 -14.03 -6.14
C ALA A 154 -8.37 -12.57 -5.84
N ILE A 155 -9.31 -11.71 -5.54
CA ILE A 155 -9.03 -10.36 -5.04
C ILE A 155 -8.57 -10.39 -3.58
N LEU A 156 -9.01 -11.41 -2.82
CA LEU A 156 -8.58 -11.67 -1.44
C LEU A 156 -7.53 -12.79 -1.33
N GLY A 157 -7.30 -13.54 -2.38
CA GLY A 157 -6.51 -14.77 -2.38
C GLY A 157 -5.19 -14.71 -3.14
N MET A 158 -4.79 -13.57 -3.71
CA MET A 158 -3.43 -13.39 -4.24
C MET A 158 -2.37 -13.27 -3.13
N VAL A 159 -2.81 -13.21 -1.89
CA VAL A 159 -1.94 -13.36 -0.72
C VAL A 159 -2.37 -14.64 -0.04
N SER A 160 -1.71 -15.73 -0.38
CA SER A 160 -1.79 -16.96 0.43
C SER A 160 -1.39 -16.58 1.86
N PRO A 161 -2.24 -16.79 2.89
CA PRO A 161 -1.95 -16.33 4.25
C PRO A 161 -0.89 -17.19 4.92
N GLY A 162 0.16 -17.54 4.28
CA GLY A 162 1.16 -18.41 4.87
C GLY A 162 2.59 -18.11 4.44
N LEU A 163 2.84 -17.85 3.21
CA LEU A 163 4.22 -17.78 2.71
C LEU A 163 4.49 -16.57 1.82
N GLY A 164 3.49 -16.08 1.10
CA GLY A 164 3.65 -14.94 0.19
C GLY A 164 4.00 -13.62 0.88
N GLY A 165 3.66 -13.46 2.16
CA GLY A 165 3.93 -12.25 2.92
C GLY A 165 5.39 -12.07 3.34
N ILE A 166 6.15 -13.16 3.43
CA ILE A 166 7.57 -13.11 3.82
C ILE A 166 8.47 -13.12 2.58
N VAL A 167 8.02 -13.75 1.48
CA VAL A 167 8.81 -13.96 0.27
C VAL A 167 8.94 -12.70 -0.61
N GLY A 168 8.01 -11.78 -0.49
CA GLY A 168 7.95 -10.59 -1.35
C GLY A 168 8.88 -9.42 -0.98
N GLY A 169 9.84 -9.62 -0.09
CA GLY A 169 10.63 -8.54 0.52
C GLY A 169 9.86 -7.89 1.67
N ALA A 170 10.54 -7.57 2.77
CA ALA A 170 9.96 -6.90 3.92
C ALA A 170 9.08 -5.73 3.46
N GLY A 171 7.79 -5.76 3.77
CA GLY A 171 6.85 -4.68 3.44
C GLY A 171 5.75 -5.00 2.43
N ARG A 172 5.66 -6.20 1.85
CA ARG A 172 4.68 -6.49 0.78
C ARG A 172 3.36 -7.11 1.21
N VAL A 173 3.02 -7.13 2.47
CA VAL A 173 1.79 -7.75 2.96
C VAL A 173 0.66 -6.73 3.19
N VAL A 174 0.71 -5.62 2.55
CA VAL A 174 -0.48 -4.79 2.42
C VAL A 174 -1.20 -5.24 1.16
N SER A 175 -2.47 -5.54 1.27
CA SER A 175 -3.34 -6.19 0.29
C SER A 175 -3.02 -5.93 -1.18
N GLY A 176 -3.51 -6.77 -2.08
CA GLY A 176 -3.40 -6.57 -3.52
C GLY A 176 -3.90 -5.20 -4.03
N LEU A 177 -4.59 -4.43 -3.19
CA LEU A 177 -5.03 -3.06 -3.47
C LEU A 177 -3.89 -2.04 -3.38
N THR A 178 -2.93 -2.24 -2.48
CA THR A 178 -1.80 -1.33 -2.30
C THR A 178 -0.60 -1.67 -3.18
N LEU A 179 -0.55 -2.88 -3.75
CA LEU A 179 0.60 -3.34 -4.53
C LEU A 179 0.49 -3.09 -6.05
N ALA A 180 -0.72 -2.91 -6.59
CA ALA A 180 -0.87 -2.61 -8.01
C ALA A 180 -0.52 -1.14 -8.28
N PRO A 181 0.40 -0.85 -9.22
CA PRO A 181 0.75 0.52 -9.55
C PRO A 181 -0.46 1.28 -10.10
N TYR A 182 -0.51 2.57 -9.81
CA TYR A 182 -1.49 3.46 -10.42
C TYR A 182 -1.19 3.69 -11.90
N SER A 183 -2.22 4.00 -12.69
CA SER A 183 -2.01 4.39 -14.08
C SER A 183 -1.36 5.78 -14.15
N ARG A 184 -0.70 6.07 -15.28
CA ARG A 184 -0.09 7.38 -15.49
C ARG A 184 -1.11 8.53 -15.46
N GLU A 185 -2.35 8.27 -15.82
CA GLU A 185 -3.45 9.25 -15.73
C GLU A 185 -3.80 9.52 -14.28
N GLN A 186 -3.96 8.46 -13.48
CA GLN A 186 -4.24 8.57 -12.05
C GLN A 186 -3.14 9.32 -11.30
N GLU A 187 -1.88 9.05 -11.63
CA GLU A 187 -0.74 9.78 -11.08
C GLU A 187 -0.77 11.28 -11.43
N ARG A 188 -1.02 11.62 -12.70
CA ARG A 188 -1.12 13.04 -13.11
C ARG A 188 -2.27 13.76 -12.43
N GLU A 189 -3.38 13.06 -12.23
CA GLU A 189 -4.54 13.62 -11.54
C GLU A 189 -4.25 13.82 -10.05
N ALA A 190 -3.64 12.83 -9.39
CA ALA A 190 -3.21 12.93 -8.01
C ALA A 190 -2.15 14.03 -7.80
N ASP A 191 -1.18 14.16 -8.69
CA ASP A 191 -0.21 15.26 -8.67
C ASP A 191 -0.89 16.62 -8.73
N ARG A 192 -1.76 16.83 -9.73
CA ARG A 192 -2.47 18.11 -9.91
C ARG A 192 -3.33 18.48 -8.70
N ILE A 193 -4.08 17.52 -8.16
CA ILE A 193 -4.94 17.75 -7.01
C ILE A 193 -4.08 17.95 -5.76
N GLY A 194 -3.07 17.09 -5.54
CA GLY A 194 -2.20 17.13 -4.38
C GLY A 194 -1.47 18.46 -4.24
N ILE A 195 -0.83 18.98 -5.31
CA ILE A 195 -0.14 20.27 -5.24
C ILE A 195 -1.13 21.44 -5.06
N THR A 196 -2.35 21.33 -5.60
CA THR A 196 -3.39 22.32 -5.38
C THR A 196 -3.83 22.36 -3.92
N LEU A 197 -4.06 21.19 -3.31
CA LEU A 197 -4.39 21.06 -1.90
C LEU A 197 -3.26 21.59 -1.01
N ALA A 198 -2.02 21.24 -1.31
CA ALA A 198 -0.86 21.75 -0.57
C ALA A 198 -0.81 23.28 -0.61
N ALA A 199 -0.98 23.89 -1.80
CA ALA A 199 -1.02 25.35 -1.95
C ALA A 199 -2.18 25.98 -1.17
N GLN A 200 -3.38 25.43 -1.25
CA GLN A 200 -4.57 25.91 -0.53
C GLN A 200 -4.43 25.76 0.98
N ALA A 201 -3.71 24.74 1.43
CA ALA A 201 -3.41 24.51 2.83
C ALA A 201 -2.20 25.31 3.34
N GLY A 202 -1.52 26.07 2.48
CA GLY A 202 -0.44 26.98 2.87
C GLY A 202 0.97 26.41 2.73
N TRP A 203 1.16 25.29 2.06
CA TRP A 203 2.48 24.73 1.73
C TRP A 203 2.91 25.05 0.30
N ASP A 204 4.23 24.97 0.04
CA ASP A 204 4.78 25.23 -1.30
C ASP A 204 4.40 24.10 -2.26
N PRO A 205 3.63 24.37 -3.32
CA PRO A 205 3.20 23.34 -4.27
C PRO A 205 4.37 22.71 -5.06
N ARG A 206 5.56 23.32 -5.08
CA ARG A 206 6.77 22.78 -5.74
C ARG A 206 7.43 21.68 -4.92
N ALA A 207 7.15 21.61 -3.63
CA ALA A 207 7.83 20.69 -2.72
C ALA A 207 7.62 19.21 -3.07
N LEU A 208 6.49 18.85 -3.67
CA LEU A 208 6.29 17.47 -4.17
C LEU A 208 7.31 17.11 -5.25
N ALA A 209 7.59 18.01 -6.21
CA ALA A 209 8.59 17.78 -7.24
C ALA A 209 10.01 17.65 -6.65
N GLU A 210 10.35 18.52 -5.69
CA GLU A 210 11.62 18.46 -4.97
C GLU A 210 11.80 17.13 -4.22
N PHE A 211 10.73 16.67 -3.54
CA PHE A 211 10.72 15.38 -2.85
C PHE A 211 10.92 14.20 -3.82
N LEU A 212 10.18 14.16 -4.94
CA LEU A 212 10.33 13.11 -5.95
C LEU A 212 11.76 13.05 -6.50
N GLY A 213 12.39 14.20 -6.74
CA GLY A 213 13.80 14.25 -7.13
C GLY A 213 14.76 13.77 -6.03
N THR A 214 14.44 13.98 -4.76
CA THR A 214 15.22 13.46 -3.63
C THR A 214 15.08 11.95 -3.54
N LEU A 215 13.87 11.44 -3.69
CA LEU A 215 13.58 10.01 -3.67
C LEU A 215 14.27 9.27 -4.82
N GLU A 216 14.25 9.80 -6.03
CA GLU A 216 14.94 9.21 -7.19
C GLU A 216 16.46 9.10 -6.95
N ARG A 217 17.07 10.13 -6.35
CA ARG A 217 18.49 10.08 -5.97
C ARG A 217 18.75 9.01 -4.90
N ALA A 218 17.89 8.92 -3.88
CA ALA A 218 18.03 7.93 -2.82
C ALA A 218 17.93 6.48 -3.37
N GLU A 219 16.98 6.20 -4.24
CA GLU A 219 16.85 4.90 -4.90
C GLU A 219 18.03 4.56 -5.82
N THR A 220 18.57 5.57 -6.50
CA THR A 220 19.76 5.38 -7.35
C THR A 220 20.98 4.98 -6.49
N VAL A 221 21.15 5.57 -5.33
CA VAL A 221 22.24 5.25 -4.39
C VAL A 221 22.04 3.86 -3.76
N ALA A 222 20.80 3.53 -3.39
CA ALA A 222 20.49 2.23 -2.78
C ALA A 222 20.59 1.04 -3.76
N GLY A 223 20.64 1.30 -5.07
CA GLY A 223 20.73 0.29 -6.11
C GLY A 223 19.43 -0.48 -6.36
N HIS A 224 19.50 -1.50 -7.21
CA HIS A 224 18.31 -2.23 -7.70
C HIS A 224 17.59 -3.08 -6.63
N ALA A 225 18.24 -3.34 -5.48
CA ALA A 225 17.69 -4.16 -4.41
C ALA A 225 16.46 -3.53 -3.72
N SER A 226 16.35 -2.20 -3.74
CA SER A 226 15.26 -1.46 -3.08
C SER A 226 14.04 -1.18 -3.97
N ARG A 227 14.12 -1.48 -5.28
CA ARG A 227 13.07 -1.13 -6.25
C ARG A 227 11.72 -1.81 -6.05
N GLY A 228 11.64 -2.82 -5.22
CA GLY A 228 10.42 -3.60 -5.03
C GLY A 228 9.44 -3.05 -4.00
N SER A 229 9.86 -2.14 -3.13
CA SER A 229 9.11 -1.68 -1.96
C SER A 229 9.05 -0.15 -1.83
N SER A 230 9.54 0.58 -2.84
CA SER A 230 9.57 2.04 -2.82
C SER A 230 8.27 2.66 -3.29
N PHE A 231 8.11 3.95 -3.00
CA PHE A 231 7.02 4.79 -3.50
C PHE A 231 6.83 4.66 -5.01
N PHE A 232 7.91 4.59 -5.79
CA PHE A 232 7.82 4.43 -7.25
C PHE A 232 7.34 3.05 -7.71
N ALA A 233 7.29 2.04 -6.85
CA ALA A 233 6.69 0.75 -7.19
C ALA A 233 5.17 0.85 -7.33
N THR A 234 4.52 1.72 -6.54
CA THR A 234 3.08 1.98 -6.59
C THR A 234 2.73 3.26 -7.35
N HIS A 235 3.65 4.23 -7.40
CA HIS A 235 3.52 5.55 -8.04
C HIS A 235 4.59 5.73 -9.12
N PRO A 236 4.44 5.13 -10.31
CA PRO A 236 5.49 5.13 -11.33
C PRO A 236 5.95 6.54 -11.68
N SER A 237 7.26 6.79 -11.52
CA SER A 237 7.86 8.04 -11.97
C SER A 237 8.08 8.00 -13.49
N THR A 238 7.87 9.14 -14.13
CA THR A 238 8.28 9.37 -15.50
C THR A 238 9.17 10.62 -15.54
N PRO A 239 10.18 10.68 -16.41
CA PRO A 239 11.10 11.83 -16.45
C PRO A 239 10.39 13.19 -16.60
N ASP A 240 9.22 13.20 -17.23
CA ASP A 240 8.40 14.39 -17.44
C ASP A 240 7.44 14.69 -16.26
N ARG A 241 7.31 13.79 -15.25
CA ARG A 241 6.42 13.99 -14.12
C ARG A 241 6.86 15.17 -13.26
N VAL A 242 8.12 15.19 -12.84
CA VAL A 242 8.71 16.28 -12.04
C VAL A 242 8.56 17.63 -12.75
N ALA A 243 8.96 17.71 -14.04
CA ALA A 243 8.84 18.94 -14.82
C ALA A 243 7.38 19.43 -14.98
N LYS A 244 6.42 18.50 -15.10
CA LYS A 244 4.98 18.86 -15.15
C LYS A 244 4.48 19.41 -13.83
N ILE A 245 4.87 18.79 -12.71
CA ILE A 245 4.51 19.28 -11.36
C ILE A 245 5.07 20.70 -11.20
N GLU A 246 6.35 20.93 -11.51
CA GLU A 246 6.99 22.24 -11.43
C GLU A 246 6.25 23.29 -12.28
N GLY A 247 5.91 22.94 -13.52
CA GLY A 247 5.17 23.82 -14.44
C GLY A 247 3.79 24.20 -13.90
N MET A 248 3.03 23.24 -13.36
CA MET A 248 1.74 23.49 -12.74
C MET A 248 1.86 24.30 -11.44
N ALA A 249 2.82 23.94 -10.59
CA ALA A 249 3.06 24.61 -9.31
C ALA A 249 3.41 26.08 -9.47
N GLY A 250 4.10 26.45 -10.58
CA GLY A 250 4.44 27.84 -10.90
C GLY A 250 3.24 28.75 -11.08
N SER A 251 2.07 28.21 -11.39
CA SER A 251 0.81 28.95 -11.56
C SER A 251 -0.03 29.05 -10.28
N LEU A 252 0.33 28.30 -9.21
CA LEU A 252 -0.42 28.24 -7.98
C LEU A 252 0.09 29.25 -6.96
N SER A 253 -0.83 29.95 -6.32
CA SER A 253 -0.52 30.83 -5.20
C SER A 253 -0.71 30.09 -3.88
N ARG A 254 0.29 30.18 -3.02
CA ARG A 254 0.24 29.64 -1.66
C ARG A 254 -0.72 30.46 -0.78
N ALA A 255 -1.64 29.78 -0.11
CA ALA A 255 -2.51 30.46 0.85
C ALA A 255 -1.69 30.98 2.06
N PRO A 256 -2.12 32.10 2.68
CA PRO A 256 -1.44 32.69 3.83
C PRO A 256 -1.73 31.92 5.14
N VAL A 257 -1.56 30.62 5.11
CA VAL A 257 -1.71 29.73 6.27
C VAL A 257 -0.32 29.36 6.76
N ALA A 258 -0.08 29.44 8.07
CA ALA A 258 1.20 29.12 8.64
C ALA A 258 1.48 27.60 8.58
N PRO A 259 2.68 27.17 8.25
CA PRO A 259 3.09 25.78 8.40
C PRO A 259 3.12 25.39 9.89
N ILE A 260 3.03 24.10 10.19
CA ILE A 260 3.09 23.58 11.55
C ILE A 260 4.53 23.65 12.08
N THR A 261 5.49 23.42 11.19
CA THR A 261 6.91 23.66 11.49
C THR A 261 7.53 24.56 10.42
N SER A 262 8.49 25.37 10.81
CA SER A 262 9.23 26.21 9.88
C SER A 262 10.71 25.82 9.86
N GLY A 263 11.18 25.44 8.66
CA GLY A 263 12.56 25.08 8.39
C GLY A 263 12.95 23.66 8.83
N ARG A 264 14.11 23.23 8.31
CA ARG A 264 14.61 21.86 8.49
C ARG A 264 14.87 21.48 9.95
N ALA A 265 15.42 22.38 10.73
CA ALA A 265 15.73 22.07 12.14
C ALA A 265 14.48 21.75 12.96
N ALA A 266 13.39 22.47 12.71
CA ALA A 266 12.10 22.20 13.38
C ALA A 266 11.50 20.88 12.93
N LEU A 267 11.56 20.54 11.64
CA LEU A 267 11.16 19.23 11.13
C LEU A 267 11.98 18.10 11.78
N LEU A 268 13.30 18.20 11.79
CA LEU A 268 14.15 17.17 12.41
C LEU A 268 13.84 16.99 13.89
N GLY A 269 13.52 18.06 14.62
CA GLY A 269 13.06 17.96 15.99
C GLY A 269 11.72 17.21 16.17
N ARG A 270 10.88 17.16 15.14
CA ARG A 270 9.67 16.30 15.13
C ARG A 270 9.98 14.83 14.87
N LEU A 271 11.08 14.56 14.17
CA LEU A 271 11.55 13.22 13.82
C LEU A 271 12.60 12.67 14.83
N GLU A 272 12.92 13.42 15.88
CA GLU A 272 13.88 12.98 16.91
C GLU A 272 13.39 11.65 17.55
N GLY A 273 14.30 10.68 17.64
CA GLY A 273 13.99 9.34 18.15
C GLY A 273 13.41 8.38 17.13
N LEU A 274 13.14 8.83 15.88
CA LEU A 274 12.66 7.94 14.83
C LEU A 274 13.70 6.86 14.51
N VAL A 275 13.28 5.60 14.55
CA VAL A 275 14.14 4.46 14.20
C VAL A 275 14.48 4.50 12.70
N ILE A 276 15.77 4.51 12.37
CA ILE A 276 16.25 4.46 10.98
C ILE A 276 16.67 3.03 10.65
N GLY A 277 16.26 2.54 9.47
CA GLY A 277 16.52 1.16 9.05
C GLY A 277 15.56 0.16 9.73
N ASN A 278 15.98 -1.08 9.93
CA ASN A 278 15.16 -2.11 10.56
C ASN A 278 14.93 -1.80 12.05
N ASN A 279 13.69 -2.00 12.50
CA ASN A 279 13.36 -1.83 13.90
C ASN A 279 13.84 -3.04 14.72
N ALA A 280 14.80 -2.82 15.61
CA ALA A 280 15.37 -3.88 16.44
C ALA A 280 14.34 -4.56 17.36
N ALA A 281 13.25 -3.87 17.71
CA ALA A 281 12.13 -4.45 18.46
C ALA A 281 11.37 -5.55 17.69
N ASN A 282 11.52 -5.58 16.38
CA ASN A 282 10.94 -6.62 15.51
C ASN A 282 11.94 -7.76 15.22
N GLY A 283 13.07 -7.76 15.90
CA GLY A 283 14.22 -8.59 15.55
C GLY A 283 14.98 -8.07 14.33
N VAL A 284 16.19 -8.54 14.15
CA VAL A 284 17.07 -8.14 13.04
C VAL A 284 17.75 -9.35 12.42
N PHE A 285 18.00 -9.27 11.13
CA PHE A 285 18.85 -10.22 10.43
C PHE A 285 20.28 -9.69 10.30
N ALA A 286 21.24 -10.48 10.78
CA ALA A 286 22.67 -10.31 10.50
C ALA A 286 23.10 -11.42 9.52
N GLY A 287 23.00 -11.16 8.24
CA GLY A 287 23.11 -12.21 7.22
C GLY A 287 21.94 -13.20 7.31
N GLN A 288 22.22 -14.47 7.61
CA GLN A 288 21.21 -15.52 7.82
C GLN A 288 20.79 -15.67 9.29
N LEU A 289 21.48 -15.02 10.21
CA LEU A 289 21.19 -15.09 11.63
C LEU A 289 20.10 -14.08 12.01
N PHE A 290 18.93 -14.57 12.41
CA PHE A 290 17.86 -13.77 13.00
C PHE A 290 18.12 -13.64 14.50
N LEU A 291 18.07 -12.41 15.01
CA LEU A 291 18.25 -12.08 16.42
C LEU A 291 17.03 -11.26 16.90
N HIS A 292 16.46 -11.65 18.03
CA HIS A 292 15.38 -10.92 18.68
C HIS A 292 15.68 -10.75 20.15
N ALA A 293 16.00 -9.52 20.56
CA ALA A 293 16.48 -9.26 21.92
C ALA A 293 15.40 -9.51 22.99
N ASP A 294 14.16 -9.07 22.75
CA ASP A 294 13.07 -9.19 23.73
C ASP A 294 12.63 -10.65 23.97
N PHE A 295 12.88 -11.53 23.00
CA PHE A 295 12.57 -12.96 23.12
C PHE A 295 13.80 -13.82 23.45
N ASP A 296 14.97 -13.20 23.62
CA ASP A 296 16.25 -13.90 23.79
C ASP A 296 16.43 -15.03 22.76
N LEU A 297 16.11 -14.72 21.50
CA LEU A 297 16.06 -15.67 20.41
C LEU A 297 17.16 -15.40 19.38
N ALA A 298 17.89 -16.46 19.04
CA ALA A 298 18.80 -16.49 17.91
C ALA A 298 18.47 -17.71 17.03
N LEU A 299 18.19 -17.48 15.75
CA LEU A 299 17.81 -18.52 14.80
C LEU A 299 18.59 -18.34 13.49
N GLU A 300 19.34 -19.36 13.08
CA GLU A 300 20.05 -19.35 11.81
C GLU A 300 19.15 -19.90 10.70
N MET A 301 18.91 -19.09 9.67
CA MET A 301 18.16 -19.47 8.47
C MET A 301 19.07 -20.17 7.46
N PRO A 302 18.52 -20.99 6.55
CA PRO A 302 19.33 -21.67 5.54
C PRO A 302 20.15 -20.69 4.69
N ALA A 303 21.38 -21.09 4.38
CA ALA A 303 22.30 -20.25 3.62
C ALA A 303 21.73 -19.88 2.25
N ARG A 304 21.91 -18.62 1.83
CA ARG A 304 21.45 -18.05 0.54
C ARG A 304 19.92 -17.93 0.38
N TRP A 305 19.13 -18.25 1.39
CA TRP A 305 17.70 -17.97 1.36
C TRP A 305 17.43 -16.48 1.55
N GLN A 306 16.36 -15.98 0.95
CA GLN A 306 15.92 -14.61 1.15
C GLN A 306 15.24 -14.49 2.51
N THR A 307 15.71 -13.58 3.35
CA THR A 307 15.21 -13.39 4.71
C THR A 307 14.37 -12.13 4.81
N ALA A 308 13.33 -12.18 5.64
CA ALA A 308 12.50 -11.03 5.97
C ALA A 308 11.90 -11.18 7.37
N ASN A 309 11.59 -10.06 8.03
CA ASN A 309 10.83 -10.04 9.28
C ASN A 309 9.83 -8.89 9.33
N THR A 310 8.83 -9.08 10.14
CA THR A 310 7.77 -8.14 10.50
C THR A 310 7.64 -8.09 12.02
N PRO A 311 6.80 -7.22 12.60
CA PRO A 311 6.56 -7.22 14.05
C PRO A 311 6.06 -8.55 14.64
N LYS A 312 5.50 -9.43 13.82
CA LYS A 312 4.89 -10.70 14.29
C LYS A 312 5.50 -11.96 13.67
N ALA A 313 6.41 -11.82 12.72
CA ALA A 313 6.95 -12.97 12.02
C ALA A 313 8.37 -12.70 11.50
N ALA A 314 9.18 -13.75 11.46
CA ALA A 314 10.45 -13.76 10.76
C ALA A 314 10.55 -15.04 9.92
N GLY A 315 11.24 -14.97 8.79
CA GLY A 315 11.35 -16.15 7.95
C GLY A 315 12.38 -16.04 6.83
N ALA A 316 12.49 -17.14 6.12
CA ALA A 316 13.34 -17.22 4.94
C ALA A 316 12.70 -18.09 3.87
N VAL A 317 13.01 -17.81 2.61
CA VAL A 317 12.51 -18.53 1.45
C VAL A 317 13.65 -18.97 0.56
N ALA A 318 13.54 -20.18 0.06
CA ALA A 318 14.50 -20.73 -0.89
C ALA A 318 14.56 -19.90 -2.18
N PRO A 319 15.72 -19.81 -2.86
CA PRO A 319 15.87 -19.05 -4.10
C PRO A 319 14.94 -19.50 -5.24
N ASP A 320 14.52 -20.76 -5.21
CA ASP A 320 13.58 -21.38 -6.18
C ASP A 320 12.11 -21.34 -5.69
N GLU A 321 11.85 -20.69 -4.54
CA GLU A 321 10.56 -20.62 -3.88
C GLU A 321 9.92 -21.97 -3.52
N ALA A 322 10.66 -23.07 -3.62
CA ALA A 322 10.15 -24.42 -3.36
C ALA A 322 9.99 -24.74 -1.86
N ALA A 323 10.62 -23.94 -0.97
CA ALA A 323 10.56 -24.13 0.47
C ALA A 323 10.67 -22.79 1.21
N ALA A 324 10.09 -22.74 2.42
CA ALA A 324 10.19 -21.60 3.31
C ALA A 324 10.27 -22.03 4.77
N VAL A 325 10.88 -21.20 5.59
CA VAL A 325 10.84 -21.26 7.06
C VAL A 325 10.10 -20.04 7.56
N LEU A 326 9.13 -20.23 8.44
CA LEU A 326 8.36 -19.18 9.08
C LEU A 326 8.40 -19.35 10.59
N LEU A 327 8.85 -18.33 11.28
CA LEU A 327 8.70 -18.14 12.71
C LEU A 327 7.62 -17.07 12.92
N GLN A 328 6.56 -17.40 13.65
CA GLN A 328 5.43 -16.48 13.84
C GLN A 328 5.07 -16.36 15.32
N LEU A 329 4.83 -15.13 15.76
CA LEU A 329 4.26 -14.84 17.08
C LEU A 329 2.74 -15.03 17.02
N VAL A 330 2.24 -16.13 17.58
CA VAL A 330 0.83 -16.53 17.54
C VAL A 330 0.05 -16.11 18.78
N GLY A 331 0.71 -15.60 19.80
CA GLY A 331 0.07 -15.17 21.05
C GLY A 331 1.03 -15.14 22.23
N THR A 332 0.47 -14.88 23.40
CA THR A 332 1.17 -14.93 24.68
C THR A 332 0.69 -16.17 25.44
N GLY A 333 1.59 -17.09 25.76
CA GLY A 333 1.27 -18.32 26.50
C GLY A 333 2.43 -19.32 26.45
N ASP A 334 2.35 -20.33 27.31
CA ASP A 334 3.41 -21.29 27.51
C ASP A 334 3.19 -22.57 26.70
N ASP A 335 2.04 -22.70 26.03
CA ASP A 335 1.69 -23.89 25.24
C ASP A 335 1.76 -23.61 23.73
N PRO A 336 2.88 -24.00 23.07
CA PRO A 336 3.03 -23.81 21.63
C PRO A 336 2.04 -24.66 20.80
N VAL A 337 1.54 -25.78 21.36
CA VAL A 337 0.56 -26.62 20.66
C VAL A 337 -0.81 -25.97 20.67
N ALA A 338 -1.21 -25.34 21.77
CA ALA A 338 -2.44 -24.58 21.83
C ALA A 338 -2.39 -23.38 20.89
N GLY A 339 -1.25 -22.67 20.81
CA GLY A 339 -1.03 -21.58 19.86
C GLY A 339 -1.15 -22.06 18.42
N ALA A 340 -0.51 -23.15 18.05
CA ALA A 340 -0.56 -23.71 16.71
C ALA A 340 -1.98 -24.15 16.29
N ARG A 341 -2.76 -24.71 17.23
CA ARG A 341 -4.17 -25.06 17.00
C ARG A 341 -5.04 -23.82 16.78
N ALA A 342 -4.80 -22.76 17.52
CA ALA A 342 -5.52 -21.50 17.36
C ALA A 342 -5.30 -20.89 15.95
N GLU A 343 -4.14 -21.14 15.35
CA GLU A 343 -3.82 -20.77 13.96
C GLU A 343 -4.29 -21.82 12.92
N GLY A 344 -5.06 -22.82 13.34
CA GLY A 344 -5.69 -23.80 12.45
C GLY A 344 -4.79 -24.97 12.04
N LEU A 345 -3.63 -25.16 12.67
CA LEU A 345 -2.77 -26.32 12.41
C LEU A 345 -3.40 -27.59 13.00
N SER A 346 -3.52 -28.63 12.19
CA SER A 346 -4.00 -29.95 12.62
C SER A 346 -2.93 -30.73 13.40
N ASP A 347 -3.36 -31.66 14.22
CA ASP A 347 -2.43 -32.52 14.98
C ASP A 347 -1.48 -33.33 14.06
N ALA A 348 -1.92 -33.60 12.82
CA ALA A 348 -1.07 -34.25 11.82
C ALA A 348 0.08 -33.36 11.34
N GLN A 349 -0.16 -32.04 11.26
CA GLN A 349 0.85 -31.03 10.86
C GLN A 349 1.80 -30.71 12.03
N MET A 350 1.37 -30.93 13.28
CA MET A 350 2.13 -30.67 14.50
C MET A 350 2.96 -31.88 14.98
N LYS A 351 3.10 -32.90 14.14
CA LYS A 351 3.92 -34.08 14.51
C LYS A 351 5.37 -33.65 14.73
N GLY A 352 5.87 -33.97 15.95
CA GLY A 352 7.27 -33.67 16.31
C GLY A 352 7.49 -32.40 17.11
N ILE A 353 6.45 -31.60 17.37
CA ILE A 353 6.51 -30.48 18.34
C ILE A 353 6.62 -31.14 19.74
N ARG A 354 7.72 -30.84 20.44
CA ARG A 354 7.98 -31.32 21.83
C ARG A 354 8.17 -30.12 22.74
#